data_b8c6d00eb8ed1ce1aa4165ab5c4f232e
#
_entry.id   b8c6d00eb8ed1ce1aa4165ab5c4f232e
#
_cell.length_a   1.000
_cell.length_b   1.000
_cell.length_c   1.000
_cell.angle_alpha   90.00
_cell.angle_beta   90.00
_cell.angle_gamma   90.00
#
_symmetry.space_group_name_H-M   'P 1'
#
loop_
_entity.id
_entity.type
_entity.pdbx_description
1 polymer ?
#
loop_
_entity_poly.entity_id
_entity_poly.type
_entity_poly.pdbx_seq_one_letter_code
_entity_poly.pdbx_strand_id
1 'polypeptide(L)'
;LRKVPADEIKNRVMHILDLVELTGMEARMTNQLSGGQQQRVALARALVIEPSVLLFDEPLSNLDAKLRVSMRTEIRRIQQEVGITAVYVTHDQSEAMALSDNIIVMNKGVVAQMGTPQEIYYHPVSEFVADFIGEANFLKGTMDCLDGDHAVLRVEGHPARVPAKEGMEPGKEYTVVLRPESAALRDEGGLPCTVALSCFMGSYQNYHVTVGNTLVKLTDYNPKNKRVYQVGESCSLAFDPESVHIL
;
A
#
# COMPACT_ATOMS: atom_id res chain seq x y z
N LEU A 1 7.05 29.64 -27.71
CA LEU A 1 5.74 29.09 -28.10
C LEU A 1 5.93 28.32 -29.41
N ARG A 2 5.52 27.04 -29.41
CA ARG A 2 5.55 26.17 -30.60
C ARG A 2 4.59 26.76 -31.63
N LYS A 3 5.06 27.03 -32.84
CA LYS A 3 4.20 27.53 -33.96
C LYS A 3 3.49 26.31 -34.56
N VAL A 4 2.36 25.89 -33.98
CA VAL A 4 1.53 24.78 -34.45
C VAL A 4 0.36 25.36 -35.27
N PRO A 5 0.02 24.80 -36.44
CA PRO A 5 -1.14 25.20 -37.24
C PRO A 5 -2.46 25.09 -36.50
N ALA A 6 -3.41 25.97 -36.75
CA ALA A 6 -4.69 26.04 -36.04
C ALA A 6 -5.50 24.74 -36.13
N ASP A 7 -5.52 24.11 -37.28
CA ASP A 7 -6.23 22.84 -37.51
C ASP A 7 -5.58 21.69 -36.70
N GLU A 8 -4.27 21.68 -36.61
CA GLU A 8 -3.54 20.69 -35.78
C GLU A 8 -3.82 20.90 -34.30
N ILE A 9 -3.83 22.15 -33.81
CA ILE A 9 -4.21 22.47 -32.43
C ILE A 9 -5.61 21.93 -32.12
N LYS A 10 -6.57 22.17 -33.01
CA LYS A 10 -7.95 21.71 -32.85
C LYS A 10 -8.02 20.19 -32.78
N ASN A 11 -7.34 19.48 -33.65
CA ASN A 11 -7.32 18.02 -33.69
C ASN A 11 -6.70 17.45 -32.44
N ARG A 12 -5.56 17.98 -31.95
CA ARG A 12 -4.91 17.55 -30.71
C ARG A 12 -5.80 17.79 -29.49
N VAL A 13 -6.43 18.97 -29.40
CA VAL A 13 -7.35 19.29 -28.29
C VAL A 13 -8.52 18.32 -28.28
N MET A 14 -9.17 18.07 -29.44
CA MET A 14 -10.31 17.15 -29.51
C MET A 14 -9.91 15.73 -29.13
N HIS A 15 -8.77 15.25 -29.61
CA HIS A 15 -8.24 13.93 -29.26
C HIS A 15 -7.99 13.80 -27.74
N ILE A 16 -7.35 14.80 -27.13
CA ILE A 16 -7.09 14.76 -25.69
C ILE A 16 -8.37 14.88 -24.85
N LEU A 17 -9.35 15.68 -25.30
CA LEU A 17 -10.65 15.76 -24.63
C LEU A 17 -11.42 14.43 -24.69
N ASP A 18 -11.30 13.71 -25.81
CA ASP A 18 -11.87 12.37 -25.93
C ASP A 18 -11.17 11.38 -24.97
N LEU A 19 -9.84 11.39 -24.95
CA LEU A 19 -9.02 10.56 -24.06
C LEU A 19 -9.37 10.72 -22.56
N VAL A 20 -9.65 11.96 -22.13
CA VAL A 20 -10.03 12.27 -20.74
C VAL A 20 -11.57 12.29 -20.53
N GLU A 21 -12.35 11.78 -21.47
CA GLU A 21 -13.81 11.70 -21.40
C GLU A 21 -14.51 13.06 -21.15
N LEU A 22 -14.07 14.11 -21.84
CA LEU A 22 -14.65 15.46 -21.79
C LEU A 22 -15.18 15.95 -23.14
N THR A 23 -15.41 15.06 -24.08
CA THR A 23 -16.00 15.36 -25.40
C THR A 23 -17.36 16.07 -25.22
N GLY A 24 -17.58 17.14 -25.99
CA GLY A 24 -18.79 17.98 -25.90
C GLY A 24 -18.78 19.00 -24.76
N MET A 25 -17.66 19.16 -24.05
CA MET A 25 -17.49 20.16 -22.98
C MET A 25 -16.54 21.31 -23.37
N GLU A 26 -16.12 21.39 -24.62
CA GLU A 26 -15.08 22.30 -25.12
C GLU A 26 -15.40 23.77 -24.86
N ALA A 27 -16.69 24.13 -24.92
CA ALA A 27 -17.17 25.49 -24.74
C ALA A 27 -17.47 25.87 -23.27
N ARG A 28 -17.37 24.90 -22.34
CA ARG A 28 -17.65 25.17 -20.91
C ARG A 28 -16.48 25.85 -20.24
N MET A 29 -16.78 26.79 -19.39
CA MET A 29 -15.81 27.39 -18.49
C MET A 29 -15.48 26.39 -17.34
N THR A 30 -14.26 26.45 -16.79
CA THR A 30 -13.81 25.55 -15.74
C THR A 30 -14.67 25.60 -14.48
N ASN A 31 -15.22 26.75 -14.13
CA ASN A 31 -16.15 26.94 -13.01
C ASN A 31 -17.53 26.28 -13.20
N GLN A 32 -17.85 25.83 -14.43
CA GLN A 32 -19.08 25.08 -14.76
C GLN A 32 -18.86 23.56 -14.73
N LEU A 33 -17.66 23.13 -14.39
CA LEU A 33 -17.25 21.72 -14.33
C LEU A 33 -17.21 21.23 -12.88
N SER A 34 -17.52 19.93 -12.68
CA SER A 34 -17.32 19.28 -11.39
C SER A 34 -15.82 19.17 -11.05
N GLY A 35 -15.48 18.95 -9.77
CA GLY A 35 -14.09 18.82 -9.34
C GLY A 35 -13.30 17.75 -10.12
N GLY A 36 -13.91 16.59 -10.39
CA GLY A 36 -13.29 15.56 -11.21
C GLY A 36 -13.09 15.97 -12.67
N GLN A 37 -14.05 16.71 -13.25
CA GLN A 37 -13.91 17.26 -14.61
C GLN A 37 -12.81 18.32 -14.66
N GLN A 38 -12.68 19.16 -13.65
CA GLN A 38 -11.59 20.15 -13.56
C GLN A 38 -10.22 19.45 -13.49
N GLN A 39 -10.11 18.32 -12.74
CA GLN A 39 -8.89 17.54 -12.67
C GLN A 39 -8.54 16.90 -14.02
N ARG A 40 -9.54 16.36 -14.75
CA ARG A 40 -9.36 15.85 -16.12
C ARG A 40 -8.92 16.96 -17.09
N VAL A 41 -9.43 18.18 -16.95
CA VAL A 41 -8.94 19.34 -17.72
C VAL A 41 -7.49 19.66 -17.40
N ALA A 42 -7.08 19.60 -16.13
CA ALA A 42 -5.69 19.82 -15.76
C ALA A 42 -4.76 18.77 -16.38
N LEU A 43 -5.17 17.50 -16.37
CA LEU A 43 -4.45 16.39 -17.00
C LEU A 43 -4.40 16.58 -18.55
N ALA A 44 -5.52 16.93 -19.18
CA ALA A 44 -5.58 17.21 -20.61
C ALA A 44 -4.63 18.34 -21.04
N ARG A 45 -4.53 19.41 -20.23
CA ARG A 45 -3.59 20.52 -20.45
C ARG A 45 -2.13 20.07 -20.42
N ALA A 46 -1.79 19.13 -19.55
CA ALA A 46 -0.45 18.59 -19.45
C ALA A 46 -0.12 17.64 -20.62
N LEU A 47 -1.11 16.89 -21.12
CA LEU A 47 -0.93 15.91 -22.19
C LEU A 47 -0.94 16.53 -23.60
N VAL A 48 -1.73 17.60 -23.83
CA VAL A 48 -1.93 18.17 -25.18
C VAL A 48 -0.65 18.71 -25.82
N ILE A 49 0.36 19.01 -25.03
CA ILE A 49 1.68 19.45 -25.51
C ILE A 49 2.60 18.28 -25.88
N GLU A 50 2.14 17.03 -25.72
CA GLU A 50 2.88 15.79 -25.99
C GLU A 50 4.26 15.79 -25.29
N PRO A 51 4.31 15.84 -23.95
CA PRO A 51 5.58 15.83 -23.22
C PRO A 51 6.22 14.44 -23.25
N SER A 52 7.54 14.37 -23.11
CA SER A 52 8.26 13.09 -22.95
C SER A 52 8.12 12.50 -21.56
N VAL A 53 7.92 13.35 -20.56
CA VAL A 53 7.74 12.97 -19.14
C VAL A 53 6.62 13.82 -18.53
N LEU A 54 5.76 13.18 -17.76
CA LEU A 54 4.68 13.83 -17.02
C LEU A 54 5.02 13.87 -15.53
N LEU A 55 4.95 15.04 -14.92
CA LEU A 55 5.25 15.24 -13.51
C LEU A 55 3.95 15.55 -12.75
N PHE A 56 3.66 14.77 -11.72
CA PHE A 56 2.56 14.99 -10.80
C PHE A 56 3.10 15.32 -9.42
N ASP A 57 2.66 16.43 -8.86
CA ASP A 57 2.99 16.85 -7.50
C ASP A 57 1.70 16.90 -6.68
N GLU A 58 1.45 15.85 -5.89
CA GLU A 58 0.26 15.64 -5.07
C GLU A 58 -1.10 15.95 -5.77
N PRO A 59 -1.35 15.43 -6.99
CA PRO A 59 -2.46 15.89 -7.82
C PRO A 59 -3.85 15.58 -7.26
N LEU A 60 -3.98 14.65 -6.30
CA LEU A 60 -5.26 14.21 -5.76
C LEU A 60 -5.50 14.66 -4.31
N SER A 61 -4.59 15.44 -3.71
CA SER A 61 -4.64 15.84 -2.29
C SER A 61 -5.92 16.60 -1.91
N ASN A 62 -6.48 17.39 -2.83
CA ASN A 62 -7.66 18.24 -2.60
C ASN A 62 -9.00 17.58 -2.95
N LEU A 63 -9.01 16.27 -3.26
CA LEU A 63 -10.22 15.54 -3.65
C LEU A 63 -10.81 14.75 -2.48
N ASP A 64 -12.14 14.61 -2.48
CA ASP A 64 -12.80 13.68 -1.56
C ASP A 64 -12.42 12.22 -1.84
N ALA A 65 -12.62 11.32 -0.85
CA ALA A 65 -12.17 9.94 -0.91
C ALA A 65 -12.74 9.16 -2.12
N LYS A 66 -14.01 9.36 -2.47
CA LYS A 66 -14.67 8.66 -3.58
C LYS A 66 -14.10 9.13 -4.92
N LEU A 67 -13.95 10.42 -5.10
CA LEU A 67 -13.41 11.03 -6.30
C LEU A 67 -11.93 10.66 -6.48
N ARG A 68 -11.16 10.63 -5.38
CA ARG A 68 -9.75 10.22 -5.38
C ARG A 68 -9.57 8.79 -5.92
N VAL A 69 -10.41 7.84 -5.49
CA VAL A 69 -10.36 6.45 -5.99
C VAL A 69 -10.64 6.39 -7.49
N SER A 70 -11.68 7.10 -7.98
CA SER A 70 -12.00 7.10 -9.40
C SER A 70 -10.91 7.78 -10.25
N MET A 71 -10.34 8.88 -9.77
CA MET A 71 -9.28 9.61 -10.46
C MET A 71 -7.95 8.82 -10.50
N ARG A 72 -7.62 8.03 -9.48
CA ARG A 72 -6.50 7.09 -9.53
C ARG A 72 -6.61 6.13 -10.71
N THR A 73 -7.75 5.45 -10.81
CA THR A 73 -8.01 4.50 -11.90
C THR A 73 -7.90 5.18 -13.27
N GLU A 74 -8.43 6.38 -13.39
CA GLU A 74 -8.41 7.15 -14.62
C GLU A 74 -7.00 7.60 -15.02
N ILE A 75 -6.21 8.14 -14.08
CA ILE A 75 -4.82 8.53 -14.33
C ILE A 75 -3.99 7.32 -14.79
N ARG A 76 -4.16 6.16 -14.14
CA ARG A 76 -3.46 4.93 -14.52
C ARG A 76 -3.84 4.47 -15.92
N ARG A 77 -5.13 4.46 -16.25
CA ARG A 77 -5.64 4.12 -17.58
C ARG A 77 -5.02 5.01 -18.64
N ILE A 78 -5.10 6.32 -18.47
CA ILE A 78 -4.58 7.30 -19.42
C ILE A 78 -3.06 7.16 -19.59
N GLN A 79 -2.32 7.01 -18.50
CA GLN A 79 -0.87 6.83 -18.53
C GLN A 79 -0.48 5.58 -19.33
N GLN A 80 -1.19 4.47 -19.15
CA GLN A 80 -0.96 3.23 -19.90
C GLN A 80 -1.33 3.36 -21.38
N GLU A 81 -2.45 4.01 -21.68
CA GLU A 81 -2.94 4.22 -23.05
C GLU A 81 -2.00 5.12 -23.87
N VAL A 82 -1.48 6.18 -23.24
CA VAL A 82 -0.53 7.09 -23.86
C VAL A 82 0.90 6.52 -23.89
N GLY A 83 1.22 5.59 -23.00
CA GLY A 83 2.57 5.01 -22.86
C GLY A 83 3.64 6.01 -22.38
N ILE A 84 3.22 7.06 -21.66
CA ILE A 84 4.11 8.12 -21.21
C ILE A 84 4.81 7.75 -19.91
N THR A 85 6.09 8.13 -19.79
CA THR A 85 6.79 8.08 -18.50
C THR A 85 6.22 9.14 -17.56
N ALA A 86 5.81 8.72 -16.35
CA ALA A 86 5.28 9.62 -15.34
C ALA A 86 6.09 9.52 -14.03
N VAL A 87 6.35 10.67 -13.43
CA VAL A 87 6.88 10.78 -12.06
C VAL A 87 5.76 11.33 -11.18
N TYR A 88 5.41 10.60 -10.14
CA TYR A 88 4.29 10.92 -9.27
C TYR A 88 4.77 11.10 -7.83
N VAL A 89 4.59 12.29 -7.28
CA VAL A 89 4.90 12.60 -5.88
C VAL A 89 3.60 12.55 -5.08
N THR A 90 3.58 11.76 -4.03
CA THR A 90 2.43 11.66 -3.12
C THR A 90 2.88 11.25 -1.71
N HIS A 91 2.10 11.62 -0.71
CA HIS A 91 2.19 11.07 0.65
C HIS A 91 1.11 9.99 0.90
N ASP A 92 0.20 9.75 -0.04
CA ASP A 92 -0.82 8.68 0.03
C ASP A 92 -0.24 7.36 -0.51
N GLN A 93 -0.03 6.41 0.40
CA GLN A 93 0.51 5.08 0.10
C GLN A 93 -0.37 4.32 -0.92
N SER A 94 -1.70 4.47 -0.81
CA SER A 94 -2.63 3.81 -1.73
C SER A 94 -2.52 4.37 -3.16
N GLU A 95 -2.16 5.64 -3.32
CA GLU A 95 -1.85 6.22 -4.63
C GLU A 95 -0.56 5.64 -5.19
N ALA A 96 0.50 5.61 -4.39
CA ALA A 96 1.78 5.04 -4.81
C ALA A 96 1.63 3.59 -5.24
N MET A 97 0.94 2.76 -4.43
CA MET A 97 0.71 1.35 -4.74
C MET A 97 -0.13 1.11 -5.99
N ALA A 98 -1.15 1.94 -6.23
CA ALA A 98 -2.08 1.73 -7.34
C ALA A 98 -1.59 2.29 -8.69
N LEU A 99 -0.76 3.33 -8.66
CA LEU A 99 -0.38 4.09 -9.86
C LEU A 99 1.01 3.73 -10.40
N SER A 100 1.92 3.24 -9.56
CA SER A 100 3.33 3.14 -9.91
C SER A 100 3.71 1.74 -10.39
N ASP A 101 4.63 1.68 -11.35
CA ASP A 101 5.36 0.47 -11.71
C ASP A 101 6.57 0.27 -10.78
N ASN A 102 7.17 1.38 -10.31
CA ASN A 102 8.21 1.41 -9.30
C ASN A 102 7.93 2.51 -8.29
N ILE A 103 8.21 2.23 -7.02
CA ILE A 103 8.09 3.17 -5.90
C ILE A 103 9.48 3.51 -5.38
N ILE A 104 9.71 4.78 -5.08
CA ILE A 104 10.91 5.26 -4.39
C ILE A 104 10.47 5.79 -3.03
N VAL A 105 10.82 5.07 -1.97
CA VAL A 105 10.59 5.50 -0.59
C VAL A 105 11.74 6.40 -0.16
N MET A 106 11.42 7.61 0.28
CA MET A 106 12.41 8.57 0.75
C MET A 106 12.29 8.79 2.26
N ASN A 107 13.43 8.89 2.94
CA ASN A 107 13.51 9.22 4.35
C ASN A 107 14.57 10.29 4.57
N LYS A 108 14.20 11.44 5.14
CA LYS A 108 15.12 12.56 5.44
C LYS A 108 16.02 12.95 4.27
N GLY A 109 15.45 12.98 3.05
CA GLY A 109 16.16 13.41 1.84
C GLY A 109 17.04 12.33 1.17
N VAL A 110 17.05 11.10 1.69
CA VAL A 110 17.76 9.97 1.08
C VAL A 110 16.77 8.89 0.63
N VAL A 111 17.13 8.13 -0.39
CA VAL A 111 16.34 6.96 -0.85
C VAL A 111 16.53 5.83 0.18
N ALA A 112 15.43 5.42 0.82
CA ALA A 112 15.41 4.32 1.76
C ALA A 112 15.26 2.97 1.06
N GLN A 113 14.38 2.89 0.05
CA GLN A 113 14.20 1.70 -0.79
C GLN A 113 13.61 2.13 -2.14
N MET A 114 13.90 1.36 -3.19
CA MET A 114 13.25 1.45 -4.49
C MET A 114 12.93 0.03 -4.97
N GLY A 115 11.74 -0.13 -5.57
CA GLY A 115 11.29 -1.42 -6.11
C GLY A 115 9.84 -1.34 -6.59
N THR A 116 9.31 -2.47 -7.06
CA THR A 116 7.89 -2.62 -7.39
C THR A 116 7.03 -2.46 -6.14
N PRO A 117 5.73 -2.13 -6.28
CA PRO A 117 4.82 -2.07 -5.14
C PRO A 117 4.84 -3.33 -4.27
N GLN A 118 4.88 -4.51 -4.88
CA GLN A 118 4.95 -5.79 -4.19
C GLN A 118 6.25 -5.96 -3.40
N GLU A 119 7.41 -5.63 -3.99
CA GLU A 119 8.71 -5.73 -3.31
C GLU A 119 8.76 -4.80 -2.10
N ILE A 120 8.30 -3.56 -2.25
CA ILE A 120 8.28 -2.59 -1.14
C ILE A 120 7.38 -3.04 0.00
N TYR A 121 6.24 -3.67 -0.32
CA TYR A 121 5.25 -4.11 0.68
C TYR A 121 5.66 -5.41 1.38
N TYR A 122 6.07 -6.43 0.62
CA TYR A 122 6.35 -7.76 1.15
C TYR A 122 7.81 -7.95 1.57
N HIS A 123 8.75 -7.18 0.99
CA HIS A 123 10.18 -7.30 1.25
C HIS A 123 10.80 -5.95 1.64
N PRO A 124 10.28 -5.29 2.69
CA PRO A 124 10.86 -4.03 3.16
C PRO A 124 12.28 -4.26 3.69
N VAL A 125 13.20 -3.34 3.38
CA VAL A 125 14.60 -3.44 3.82
C VAL A 125 14.83 -2.94 5.25
N SER A 126 13.82 -2.36 5.88
CA SER A 126 13.90 -1.83 7.25
C SER A 126 12.51 -1.68 7.89
N GLU A 127 12.48 -1.60 9.23
CA GLU A 127 11.26 -1.29 9.99
C GLU A 127 10.64 0.03 9.51
N PHE A 128 11.46 1.05 9.19
CA PHE A 128 10.97 2.32 8.67
C PHE A 128 10.16 2.12 7.38
N VAL A 129 10.67 1.37 6.40
CA VAL A 129 9.96 1.14 5.14
C VAL A 129 8.69 0.32 5.39
N ALA A 130 8.78 -0.71 6.24
CA ALA A 130 7.64 -1.55 6.59
C ALA A 130 6.49 -0.75 7.21
N ASP A 131 6.78 0.15 8.15
CA ASP A 131 5.80 1.00 8.84
C ASP A 131 5.31 2.16 7.97
N PHE A 132 6.20 2.71 7.14
CA PHE A 132 5.84 3.80 6.23
C PHE A 132 4.89 3.34 5.11
N ILE A 133 5.00 2.09 4.67
CA ILE A 133 4.20 1.49 3.60
C ILE A 133 3.16 0.52 4.18
N GLY A 134 2.10 1.07 4.78
CA GLY A 134 1.04 0.30 5.42
C GLY A 134 1.32 -0.05 6.87
N GLU A 135 0.30 -0.51 7.58
CA GLU A 135 0.49 -0.97 8.95
C GLU A 135 1.35 -2.24 8.98
N ALA A 136 2.25 -2.32 9.96
CA ALA A 136 3.08 -3.49 10.21
C ALA A 136 3.23 -3.74 11.70
N ASN A 137 3.32 -5.00 12.08
CA ASN A 137 3.69 -5.43 13.42
C ASN A 137 5.15 -5.89 13.39
N PHE A 138 5.88 -5.58 14.46
CA PHE A 138 7.27 -5.97 14.63
C PHE A 138 7.39 -6.88 15.85
N LEU A 139 7.60 -8.17 15.62
CA LEU A 139 7.79 -9.16 16.66
C LEU A 139 9.26 -9.50 16.73
N LYS A 140 9.89 -9.28 17.88
CA LYS A 140 11.28 -9.66 18.11
C LYS A 140 11.36 -11.09 18.58
N GLY A 141 12.27 -11.85 17.99
CA GLY A 141 12.49 -13.24 18.35
C GLY A 141 13.95 -13.63 18.26
N THR A 142 14.41 -14.43 19.26
CA THR A 142 15.74 -15.01 19.23
C THR A 142 15.69 -16.34 18.48
N MET A 143 16.61 -16.53 17.55
CA MET A 143 16.67 -17.76 16.77
C MET A 143 17.12 -18.94 17.63
N ASP A 144 16.32 -20.02 17.64
CA ASP A 144 16.67 -21.28 18.29
C ASP A 144 17.45 -22.20 17.31
N CYS A 145 16.89 -22.48 16.14
CA CYS A 145 17.48 -23.40 15.17
C CYS A 145 16.95 -23.15 13.75
N LEU A 146 17.64 -23.75 12.77
CA LEU A 146 17.12 -23.93 11.42
C LEU A 146 16.30 -25.23 11.34
N ASP A 147 15.22 -25.21 10.56
CA ASP A 147 14.34 -26.34 10.27
C ASP A 147 14.04 -26.36 8.75
N GLY A 148 14.96 -26.93 7.97
CA GLY A 148 14.92 -26.92 6.51
C GLY A 148 15.01 -25.51 5.96
N ASP A 149 14.02 -25.11 5.15
CA ASP A 149 13.91 -23.78 4.55
C ASP A 149 13.33 -22.72 5.53
N HIS A 150 13.14 -23.09 6.80
CA HIS A 150 12.60 -22.25 7.85
C HIS A 150 13.57 -22.09 9.01
N ALA A 151 13.35 -21.05 9.81
CA ALA A 151 13.96 -20.87 11.12
C ALA A 151 12.87 -20.89 12.19
N VAL A 152 13.23 -21.36 13.39
CA VAL A 152 12.40 -21.29 14.58
C VAL A 152 12.91 -20.14 15.42
N LEU A 153 12.09 -19.10 15.60
CA LEU A 153 12.37 -17.98 16.48
C LEU A 153 11.58 -18.13 17.79
N ARG A 154 12.18 -17.76 18.90
CA ARG A 154 11.51 -17.66 20.18
C ARG A 154 11.00 -16.24 20.40
N VAL A 155 9.71 -16.05 20.14
CA VAL A 155 8.99 -14.78 20.31
C VAL A 155 8.26 -14.82 21.65
N GLU A 156 8.58 -13.92 22.58
CA GLU A 156 8.00 -13.88 23.95
C GLU A 156 8.02 -15.27 24.63
N GLY A 157 9.11 -16.04 24.42
CA GLY A 157 9.26 -17.37 24.98
C GLY A 157 8.58 -18.52 24.22
N HIS A 158 7.80 -18.23 23.19
CA HIS A 158 7.05 -19.22 22.39
C HIS A 158 7.68 -19.41 20.99
N PRO A 159 7.69 -20.66 20.46
CA PRO A 159 8.26 -20.91 19.14
C PRO A 159 7.37 -20.32 18.03
N ALA A 160 7.99 -19.62 17.10
CA ALA A 160 7.39 -19.10 15.88
C ALA A 160 8.22 -19.56 14.67
N ARG A 161 7.60 -20.21 13.73
CA ARG A 161 8.24 -20.66 12.50
C ARG A 161 8.17 -19.53 11.46
N VAL A 162 9.31 -19.22 10.84
CA VAL A 162 9.46 -18.13 9.87
C VAL A 162 10.36 -18.60 8.72
N PRO A 163 10.36 -17.94 7.52
CA PRO A 163 11.28 -18.28 6.46
C PRO A 163 12.73 -18.12 6.92
N ALA A 164 13.58 -19.06 6.57
CA ALA A 164 15.01 -18.91 6.82
C ALA A 164 15.60 -17.89 5.83
N LYS A 165 16.47 -17.02 6.32
CA LYS A 165 17.24 -16.07 5.52
C LYS A 165 18.71 -16.41 5.61
N GLU A 166 19.43 -16.23 4.51
CA GLU A 166 20.88 -16.46 4.50
C GLU A 166 21.59 -15.63 5.57
N GLY A 167 22.49 -16.25 6.31
CA GLY A 167 23.23 -15.60 7.41
C GLY A 167 22.50 -15.54 8.75
N MET A 168 21.33 -16.18 8.91
CA MET A 168 20.71 -16.36 10.21
C MET A 168 21.53 -17.30 11.10
N GLU A 169 21.71 -16.91 12.38
CA GLU A 169 22.52 -17.65 13.34
C GLU A 169 21.74 -17.88 14.64
N PRO A 170 21.80 -19.10 15.22
CA PRO A 170 21.21 -19.38 16.53
C PRO A 170 21.70 -18.40 17.62
N GLY A 171 20.79 -17.99 18.50
CA GLY A 171 21.06 -17.04 19.59
C GLY A 171 21.02 -15.57 19.19
N LYS A 172 20.93 -15.22 17.90
CA LYS A 172 20.73 -13.84 17.46
C LYS A 172 19.26 -13.46 17.45
N GLU A 173 18.99 -12.18 17.70
CA GLU A 173 17.65 -11.58 17.64
C GLU A 173 17.37 -11.10 16.22
N TYR A 174 16.15 -11.36 15.76
CA TYR A 174 15.60 -10.95 14.45
C TYR A 174 14.25 -10.29 14.64
N THR A 175 13.90 -9.36 13.76
CA THR A 175 12.59 -8.73 13.70
C THR A 175 11.72 -9.41 12.64
N VAL A 176 10.59 -9.96 13.09
CA VAL A 176 9.54 -10.49 12.20
C VAL A 176 8.60 -9.36 11.86
N VAL A 177 8.49 -9.02 10.59
CA VAL A 177 7.50 -8.09 10.06
C VAL A 177 6.25 -8.88 9.72
N LEU A 178 5.16 -8.61 10.43
CA LEU A 178 3.86 -9.27 10.25
C LEU A 178 2.81 -8.24 9.85
N ARG A 179 2.24 -8.40 8.65
CA ARG A 179 1.14 -7.54 8.20
C ARG A 179 -0.16 -7.90 8.96
N PRO A 180 -1.00 -6.90 9.31
CA PRO A 180 -2.24 -7.15 10.06
C PRO A 180 -3.17 -8.18 9.42
N GLU A 181 -3.25 -8.20 8.10
CA GLU A 181 -4.07 -9.14 7.32
C GLU A 181 -3.46 -10.54 7.16
N SER A 182 -2.17 -10.69 7.46
CA SER A 182 -1.47 -11.98 7.38
C SER A 182 -1.58 -12.79 8.68
N ALA A 183 -2.19 -12.23 9.71
CA ALA A 183 -2.40 -12.88 10.98
C ALA A 183 -3.87 -13.24 11.21
N ALA A 184 -4.10 -14.31 11.96
CA ALA A 184 -5.44 -14.74 12.36
C ALA A 184 -5.46 -15.15 13.84
N LEU A 185 -6.63 -15.00 14.48
CA LEU A 185 -6.86 -15.54 15.83
C LEU A 185 -7.41 -16.96 15.72
N ARG A 186 -6.90 -17.83 16.60
CA ARG A 186 -7.33 -19.22 16.76
C ARG A 186 -7.47 -19.56 18.24
N ASP A 187 -8.18 -20.64 18.53
CA ASP A 187 -8.30 -21.12 19.91
C ASP A 187 -6.97 -21.68 20.41
N GLU A 188 -6.22 -22.33 19.52
CA GLU A 188 -4.93 -23.00 19.82
C GLU A 188 -3.99 -22.93 18.59
N GLY A 189 -2.71 -23.22 18.80
CA GLY A 189 -1.75 -23.42 17.71
C GLY A 189 -1.16 -22.12 17.17
N GLY A 190 -0.55 -21.33 18.04
CA GLY A 190 0.13 -20.09 17.70
C GLY A 190 0.78 -19.46 18.92
N LEU A 191 1.09 -18.18 18.83
CA LEU A 191 1.59 -17.40 19.96
C LEU A 191 0.43 -17.08 20.92
N PRO A 192 0.48 -17.47 22.21
CA PRO A 192 -0.56 -17.12 23.17
C PRO A 192 -0.74 -15.62 23.26
N CYS A 193 -1.99 -15.16 23.22
CA CYS A 193 -2.30 -13.74 23.27
C CYS A 193 -3.63 -13.48 24.00
N THR A 194 -3.84 -12.21 24.37
CA THR A 194 -5.10 -11.73 24.94
C THR A 194 -5.63 -10.59 24.09
N VAL A 195 -6.92 -10.60 23.83
CA VAL A 195 -7.59 -9.56 23.03
C VAL A 195 -7.70 -8.27 23.84
N ALA A 196 -7.06 -7.21 23.38
CA ALA A 196 -7.11 -5.87 23.97
C ALA A 196 -8.17 -4.97 23.32
N LEU A 197 -8.47 -5.20 22.03
CA LEU A 197 -9.51 -4.48 21.28
C LEU A 197 -10.14 -5.42 20.25
N SER A 198 -11.45 -5.29 20.07
CA SER A 198 -12.23 -5.99 19.06
C SER A 198 -13.25 -5.00 18.48
N CYS A 199 -13.09 -4.62 17.20
CA CYS A 199 -13.90 -3.59 16.57
C CYS A 199 -14.37 -3.98 15.19
N PHE A 200 -15.70 -4.02 14.99
CA PHE A 200 -16.33 -4.34 13.71
C PHE A 200 -16.32 -3.12 12.78
N MET A 201 -15.74 -3.29 11.60
CA MET A 201 -15.57 -2.24 10.58
C MET A 201 -16.40 -2.51 9.32
N GLY A 202 -17.41 -3.38 9.38
CA GLY A 202 -18.26 -3.77 8.26
C GLY A 202 -17.66 -4.92 7.46
N SER A 203 -16.74 -4.69 6.57
CA SER A 203 -16.11 -5.74 5.75
C SER A 203 -15.01 -6.53 6.45
N TYR A 204 -14.55 -6.06 7.60
CA TYR A 204 -13.51 -6.69 8.40
C TYR A 204 -13.71 -6.43 9.90
N GLN A 205 -13.06 -7.24 10.71
CA GLN A 205 -12.91 -7.08 12.15
C GLN A 205 -11.47 -6.68 12.45
N ASN A 206 -11.27 -5.55 13.15
CA ASN A 206 -9.97 -5.15 13.68
C ASN A 206 -9.81 -5.69 15.09
N TYR A 207 -8.66 -6.32 15.34
CA TYR A 207 -8.24 -6.73 16.67
C TYR A 207 -6.90 -6.07 17.03
N HIS A 208 -6.77 -5.70 18.31
CA HIS A 208 -5.47 -5.55 18.91
C HIS A 208 -5.33 -6.66 19.96
N VAL A 209 -4.23 -7.39 19.91
CA VAL A 209 -3.93 -8.45 20.88
C VAL A 209 -2.58 -8.19 21.53
N THR A 210 -2.41 -8.65 22.75
CA THR A 210 -1.14 -8.58 23.47
C THR A 210 -0.49 -9.96 23.46
N VAL A 211 0.67 -10.09 22.83
CA VAL A 211 1.55 -11.27 22.86
C VAL A 211 2.70 -10.95 23.81
N GLY A 212 2.70 -11.54 25.01
CA GLY A 212 3.62 -11.09 26.07
C GLY A 212 3.45 -9.60 26.37
N ASN A 213 4.48 -8.80 26.06
CA ASN A 213 4.46 -7.34 26.21
C ASN A 213 4.25 -6.58 24.89
N THR A 214 4.12 -7.30 23.78
CA THR A 214 4.03 -6.70 22.45
C THR A 214 2.58 -6.59 22.00
N LEU A 215 2.14 -5.40 21.61
CA LEU A 215 0.84 -5.16 21.00
C LEU A 215 0.90 -5.50 19.51
N VAL A 216 0.00 -6.36 19.05
CA VAL A 216 -0.13 -6.80 17.66
C VAL A 216 -1.50 -6.44 17.15
N LYS A 217 -1.53 -5.80 15.99
CA LYS A 217 -2.77 -5.43 15.28
C LYS A 217 -3.09 -6.46 14.21
N LEU A 218 -4.36 -6.85 14.11
CA LEU A 218 -4.86 -7.78 13.09
C LEU A 218 -6.08 -7.20 12.38
N THR A 219 -6.19 -7.56 11.09
CA THR A 219 -7.36 -7.28 10.27
C THR A 219 -7.93 -8.59 9.73
N ASP A 220 -9.04 -9.03 10.29
CA ASP A 220 -9.72 -10.25 9.84
C ASP A 220 -10.86 -9.91 8.86
N TYR A 221 -10.63 -10.19 7.58
CA TYR A 221 -11.60 -9.94 6.52
C TYR A 221 -12.76 -10.96 6.52
N ASN A 222 -13.94 -10.49 6.09
CA ASN A 222 -15.16 -11.31 6.00
C ASN A 222 -15.55 -12.00 7.32
N PRO A 223 -15.75 -11.24 8.41
CA PRO A 223 -15.98 -11.81 9.75
C PRO A 223 -17.35 -12.48 9.91
N LYS A 224 -18.28 -12.35 8.95
CA LYS A 224 -19.69 -12.79 9.05
C LYS A 224 -19.87 -14.24 9.51
N ASN A 225 -19.00 -15.15 9.07
CA ASN A 225 -19.10 -16.58 9.37
C ASN A 225 -17.92 -17.08 10.21
N LYS A 226 -17.18 -16.18 10.86
CA LYS A 226 -16.04 -16.51 11.70
C LYS A 226 -16.36 -16.26 13.18
N ARG A 227 -15.67 -16.94 14.06
CA ARG A 227 -15.69 -16.61 15.49
C ARG A 227 -15.17 -15.21 15.70
N VAL A 228 -15.91 -14.39 16.46
CA VAL A 228 -15.46 -13.07 16.90
C VAL A 228 -15.02 -13.18 18.35
N TYR A 229 -13.73 -12.89 18.58
CA TYR A 229 -13.13 -12.89 19.91
C TYR A 229 -13.45 -11.58 20.63
N GLN A 230 -13.72 -11.67 21.93
CA GLN A 230 -14.09 -10.51 22.76
C GLN A 230 -12.89 -9.96 23.53
N VAL A 231 -12.98 -8.70 23.92
CA VAL A 231 -11.93 -8.06 24.75
C VAL A 231 -11.76 -8.83 26.06
N GLY A 232 -10.51 -9.10 26.43
CA GLY A 232 -10.13 -9.91 27.60
C GLY A 232 -10.08 -11.42 27.34
N GLU A 233 -10.51 -11.89 26.17
CA GLU A 233 -10.46 -13.31 25.81
C GLU A 233 -9.02 -13.74 25.48
N SER A 234 -8.62 -14.91 26.01
CA SER A 234 -7.35 -15.55 25.69
C SER A 234 -7.50 -16.41 24.45
N CYS A 235 -6.56 -16.28 23.53
CA CYS A 235 -6.53 -17.01 22.26
C CYS A 235 -5.08 -17.16 21.76
N SER A 236 -4.91 -17.57 20.53
CA SER A 236 -3.59 -17.72 19.89
C SER A 236 -3.53 -16.90 18.61
N LEU A 237 -2.44 -16.15 18.47
CA LEU A 237 -2.05 -15.47 17.23
C LEU A 237 -1.35 -16.47 16.31
N ALA A 238 -1.92 -16.74 15.15
CA ALA A 238 -1.37 -17.62 14.14
C ALA A 238 -1.10 -16.83 12.84
N PHE A 239 -0.04 -17.20 12.15
CA PHE A 239 0.30 -16.70 10.81
C PHE A 239 0.95 -17.82 9.98
N ASP A 240 0.88 -17.70 8.66
CA ASP A 240 1.62 -18.58 7.77
C ASP A 240 3.10 -18.12 7.77
N PRO A 241 4.07 -19.04 7.94
CA PRO A 241 5.49 -18.70 7.86
C PRO A 241 5.86 -17.92 6.59
N GLU A 242 5.28 -18.28 5.44
CA GLU A 242 5.56 -17.60 4.16
C GLU A 242 4.94 -16.21 4.05
N SER A 243 4.06 -15.82 4.97
CA SER A 243 3.38 -14.51 4.97
C SER A 243 4.12 -13.43 5.76
N VAL A 244 5.25 -13.74 6.35
CA VAL A 244 6.07 -12.81 7.14
C VAL A 244 7.40 -12.52 6.48
N HIS A 245 7.98 -11.38 6.82
CA HIS A 245 9.32 -10.98 6.37
C HIS A 245 10.26 -10.81 7.56
N ILE A 246 11.53 -11.17 7.38
CA ILE A 246 12.57 -11.09 8.43
C ILE A 246 13.54 -9.95 8.11
N LEU A 247 13.76 -9.08 9.07
CA LEU A 247 14.76 -8.01 9.03
C LEU A 247 15.99 -8.37 9.83
#